data_c903c47ae08069186a52fdf708036010
#
_entry.id   c903c47ae08069186a52fdf708036010
#
_cell.length_a   1.000
_cell.length_b   1.000
_cell.length_c   1.000
_cell.angle_alpha   90.00
_cell.angle_beta   90.00
_cell.angle_gamma   90.00
#
_symmetry.space_group_name_H-M   'P 1'
#
loop_
_entity.id
_entity.type
_entity.pdbx_description
1 polymer ?
#
loop_
_entity_poly.entity_id
_entity_poly.type
_entity_poly.pdbx_seq_one_letter_code
_entity_poly.pdbx_strand_id
1 'polypeptide(L)'
;MQTTIELPPPVEMTMPFSQVLGRRRSRREFSDQSLDLPLLSTLLWACAGQNGADGRRTAPSALDSREVECFVFDQKGVWSYCAETNALKLLAEGDHRSATTAGQDFVHSAPVTLIFAVNQAKTERISGGRAGAICQSVDVGIRDLV
;
A
#
# COMPACT_ATOMS: atom_id res chain seq x y z
N MET A 1 -22.56 -9.79 4.75
CA MET A 1 -21.32 -10.52 4.35
C MET A 1 -20.28 -9.49 3.94
N GLN A 2 -19.05 -9.58 4.43
CA GLN A 2 -18.00 -8.63 4.06
C GLN A 2 -17.37 -9.11 2.74
N THR A 3 -17.38 -8.25 1.72
CA THR A 3 -16.81 -8.58 0.40
C THR A 3 -15.28 -8.68 0.49
N THR A 4 -14.74 -9.79 0.03
CA THR A 4 -13.29 -10.05 -0.03
C THR A 4 -12.90 -10.46 -1.44
N ILE A 5 -11.79 -9.95 -1.94
CA ILE A 5 -11.20 -10.31 -3.23
C ILE A 5 -9.86 -11.00 -2.93
N GLU A 6 -9.74 -12.27 -3.29
CA GLU A 6 -8.45 -12.97 -3.28
C GLU A 6 -7.60 -12.45 -4.45
N LEU A 7 -6.36 -12.11 -4.17
CA LEU A 7 -5.42 -11.63 -5.16
C LEU A 7 -4.59 -12.79 -5.71
N PRO A 8 -4.30 -12.80 -7.02
CA PRO A 8 -3.40 -13.79 -7.60
C PRO A 8 -1.98 -13.63 -7.02
N PRO A 9 -1.13 -14.66 -7.14
CA PRO A 9 0.28 -14.52 -6.81
C PRO A 9 0.93 -13.35 -7.57
N PRO A 10 1.96 -12.69 -6.99
CA PRO A 10 2.71 -11.66 -7.68
C PRO A 10 3.31 -12.20 -8.98
N VAL A 11 3.29 -11.40 -10.04
CA VAL A 11 3.94 -11.78 -11.30
C VAL A 11 5.45 -11.64 -11.21
N GLU A 12 6.17 -12.50 -11.89
CA GLU A 12 7.62 -12.41 -11.97
C GLU A 12 8.03 -11.13 -12.73
N MET A 13 8.90 -10.35 -12.10
CA MET A 13 9.45 -9.13 -12.69
C MET A 13 10.80 -9.43 -13.33
N THR A 14 10.88 -9.28 -14.65
CA THR A 14 12.08 -9.62 -15.44
C THR A 14 13.07 -8.47 -15.59
N MET A 15 12.65 -7.22 -15.30
CA MET A 15 13.52 -6.06 -15.43
C MET A 15 14.55 -6.03 -14.28
N PRO A 16 15.86 -5.92 -14.58
CA PRO A 16 16.89 -5.77 -13.53
C PRO A 16 16.61 -4.57 -12.63
N PHE A 17 16.79 -4.75 -11.32
CA PHE A 17 16.50 -3.73 -10.30
C PHE A 17 17.20 -2.39 -10.57
N SER A 18 18.47 -2.42 -11.03
CA SER A 18 19.21 -1.21 -11.41
C SER A 18 18.54 -0.43 -12.53
N GLN A 19 17.92 -1.12 -13.51
CA GLN A 19 17.16 -0.46 -14.57
C GLN A 19 15.85 0.14 -14.06
N VAL A 20 15.17 -0.54 -13.13
CA VAL A 20 13.96 0.00 -12.47
C VAL A 20 14.31 1.31 -11.77
N LEU A 21 15.35 1.32 -10.94
CA LEU A 21 15.80 2.53 -10.25
C LEU A 21 16.21 3.65 -11.24
N GLY A 22 16.95 3.31 -12.28
CA GLY A 22 17.38 4.30 -13.29
C GLY A 22 16.24 4.92 -14.09
N ARG A 23 15.12 4.19 -14.24
CA ARG A 23 13.92 4.63 -15.00
C ARG A 23 12.86 5.28 -14.12
N ARG A 24 12.95 5.14 -12.79
CA ARG A 24 11.96 5.73 -11.88
C ARG A 24 11.85 7.24 -12.10
N ARG A 25 10.64 7.74 -12.29
CA ARG A 25 10.31 9.16 -12.38
C ARG A 25 8.95 9.38 -11.71
N SER A 26 8.75 10.53 -11.11
CA SER A 26 7.42 10.97 -10.69
C SER A 26 6.60 11.30 -11.94
N ARG A 27 5.52 10.56 -12.14
CA ARG A 27 4.57 10.76 -13.25
C ARG A 27 3.23 11.18 -12.66
N ARG A 28 2.56 12.11 -13.33
CA ARG A 28 1.27 12.66 -12.90
C ARG A 28 0.22 12.58 -14.02
N GLU A 29 0.58 11.90 -15.10
CA GLU A 29 -0.31 11.60 -16.23
C GLU A 29 -0.58 10.10 -16.23
N PHE A 30 -1.84 9.73 -16.24
CA PHE A 30 -2.29 8.34 -16.22
C PHE A 30 -3.11 8.06 -17.47
N SER A 31 -3.06 6.80 -17.95
CA SER A 31 -3.95 6.33 -18.99
C SER A 31 -5.32 5.97 -18.38
N ASP A 32 -6.34 5.89 -19.23
CA ASP A 32 -7.70 5.47 -18.82
C ASP A 32 -7.79 3.95 -18.52
N GLN A 33 -6.66 3.22 -18.58
CA GLN A 33 -6.62 1.81 -18.30
C GLN A 33 -6.73 1.55 -16.79
N SER A 34 -7.64 0.66 -16.42
CA SER A 34 -7.68 0.14 -15.05
C SER A 34 -6.46 -0.76 -14.80
N LEU A 35 -5.97 -0.74 -13.57
CA LEU A 35 -4.94 -1.68 -13.14
C LEU A 35 -5.58 -3.07 -12.99
N ASP A 36 -5.03 -4.09 -13.66
CA ASP A 36 -5.50 -5.46 -13.52
C ASP A 36 -5.10 -6.08 -12.16
N LEU A 37 -5.80 -7.15 -11.76
CA LEU A 37 -5.54 -7.79 -10.48
C LEU A 37 -4.12 -8.36 -10.33
N PRO A 38 -3.48 -8.96 -11.35
CA PRO A 38 -2.10 -9.43 -11.23
C PRO A 38 -1.09 -8.30 -10.97
N LEU A 39 -1.23 -7.17 -11.65
CA LEU A 39 -0.36 -6.01 -11.42
C LEU A 39 -0.63 -5.36 -10.07
N LEU A 40 -1.91 -5.22 -9.68
CA LEU A 40 -2.27 -4.71 -8.36
C LEU A 40 -1.72 -5.62 -7.25
N SER A 41 -1.86 -6.94 -7.40
CA SER A 41 -1.30 -7.91 -6.44
C SER A 41 0.21 -7.77 -6.31
N THR A 42 0.92 -7.64 -7.44
CA THR A 42 2.37 -7.46 -7.46
C THR A 42 2.80 -6.17 -6.77
N LEU A 43 2.09 -5.07 -7.03
CA LEU A 43 2.34 -3.78 -6.38
C LEU A 43 2.14 -3.86 -4.87
N LEU A 44 1.03 -4.43 -4.42
CA LEU A 44 0.72 -4.58 -2.99
C LEU A 44 1.71 -5.52 -2.30
N TRP A 45 2.07 -6.63 -2.94
CA TRP A 45 3.10 -7.53 -2.45
C TRP A 45 4.45 -6.81 -2.29
N ALA A 46 4.87 -6.05 -3.29
CA ALA A 46 6.13 -5.30 -3.22
C ALA A 46 6.15 -4.28 -2.07
N CYS A 47 5.03 -3.59 -1.84
CA CYS A 47 4.92 -2.55 -0.82
C CYS A 47 4.73 -3.08 0.60
N ALA A 48 3.92 -4.13 0.78
CA ALA A 48 3.46 -4.58 2.10
C ALA A 48 3.17 -6.08 2.19
N GLY A 49 3.62 -6.88 1.23
CA GLY A 49 3.35 -8.31 1.16
C GLY A 49 4.21 -9.16 2.10
N GLN A 50 4.06 -10.48 1.95
CA GLN A 50 4.93 -11.47 2.60
C GLN A 50 5.87 -12.10 1.58
N ASN A 51 7.14 -12.30 1.95
CA ASN A 51 8.18 -12.82 1.06
C ASN A 51 8.69 -14.21 1.42
N GLY A 52 8.01 -14.90 2.33
CA GLY A 52 8.40 -16.25 2.73
C GLY A 52 7.34 -16.96 3.56
N ALA A 53 7.54 -18.26 3.75
CA ALA A 53 6.67 -19.11 4.57
C ALA A 53 6.72 -18.77 6.07
N ASP A 54 7.75 -18.03 6.49
CA ASP A 54 7.94 -17.55 7.87
C ASP A 54 7.15 -16.27 8.17
N GLY A 55 6.37 -15.78 7.21
CA GLY A 55 5.51 -14.60 7.36
C GLY A 55 6.24 -13.26 7.40
N ARG A 56 7.53 -13.22 7.01
CA ARG A 56 8.27 -11.96 6.92
C ARG A 56 7.70 -11.06 5.84
N ARG A 57 7.82 -9.75 6.06
CA ARG A 57 7.32 -8.74 5.15
C ARG A 57 8.36 -8.35 4.11
N THR A 58 7.89 -7.96 2.93
CA THR A 58 8.72 -7.32 1.88
C THR A 58 9.29 -5.98 2.34
N ALA A 59 8.50 -5.23 3.13
CA ALA A 59 8.93 -4.01 3.80
C ALA A 59 9.15 -4.29 5.30
N PRO A 60 10.32 -4.00 5.87
CA PRO A 60 10.58 -4.22 7.29
C PRO A 60 9.84 -3.21 8.17
N SER A 61 9.57 -3.59 9.41
CA SER A 61 9.10 -2.69 10.45
C SER A 61 9.94 -2.83 11.71
N ALA A 62 10.02 -1.78 12.52
CA ALA A 62 10.77 -1.80 13.77
C ALA A 62 10.19 -2.87 14.70
N LEU A 63 11.05 -3.76 15.21
CA LEU A 63 10.67 -4.86 16.11
C LEU A 63 9.52 -5.75 15.57
N ASP A 64 9.39 -5.86 14.25
CA ASP A 64 8.29 -6.58 13.56
C ASP A 64 6.89 -6.12 14.03
N SER A 65 6.74 -4.84 14.30
CA SER A 65 5.47 -4.27 14.82
C SER A 65 4.34 -4.29 13.81
N ARG A 66 4.68 -4.28 12.50
CA ARG A 66 3.71 -4.30 11.38
C ARG A 66 2.65 -3.23 11.54
N GLU A 67 3.07 -2.06 12.00
CA GLU A 67 2.21 -0.93 12.31
C GLU A 67 1.65 -0.25 11.07
N VAL A 68 2.34 -0.38 9.93
CA VAL A 68 1.89 0.22 8.67
C VAL A 68 0.88 -0.72 8.00
N GLU A 69 -0.31 -0.18 7.77
CA GLU A 69 -1.41 -0.84 7.06
C GLU A 69 -1.59 -0.18 5.69
N CYS A 70 -1.82 -0.99 4.66
CA CYS A 70 -2.00 -0.52 3.29
C CYS A 70 -3.48 -0.55 2.90
N PHE A 71 -3.97 0.58 2.39
CA PHE A 71 -5.33 0.73 1.89
C PHE A 71 -5.29 1.06 0.39
N VAL A 72 -6.23 0.48 -0.34
CA VAL A 72 -6.39 0.67 -1.78
C VAL A 72 -7.66 1.45 -2.02
N PHE A 73 -7.56 2.53 -2.78
CA PHE A 73 -8.69 3.33 -3.26
C PHE A 73 -8.77 3.16 -4.77
N ASP A 74 -9.87 2.62 -5.26
CA ASP A 74 -10.17 2.49 -6.68
C ASP A 74 -11.57 3.02 -7.00
N GLN A 75 -12.02 2.88 -8.23
CA GLN A 75 -13.37 3.31 -8.64
C GLN A 75 -14.50 2.53 -7.96
N LYS A 76 -14.22 1.34 -7.44
CA LYS A 76 -15.22 0.45 -6.85
C LYS A 76 -15.35 0.64 -5.35
N GLY A 77 -14.27 1.06 -4.68
CA GLY A 77 -14.30 1.18 -3.24
C GLY A 77 -12.98 1.52 -2.57
N VAL A 78 -13.04 1.44 -1.26
CA VAL A 78 -11.90 1.49 -0.35
C VAL A 78 -11.69 0.09 0.20
N TRP A 79 -10.47 -0.40 0.08
CA TRP A 79 -10.10 -1.75 0.47
C TRP A 79 -8.94 -1.74 1.46
N SER A 80 -8.96 -2.64 2.43
CA SER A 80 -7.80 -2.94 3.27
C SER A 80 -7.05 -4.14 2.70
N TYR A 81 -5.74 -4.04 2.55
CA TYR A 81 -4.91 -5.14 2.10
C TYR A 81 -4.50 -6.02 3.29
N CYS A 82 -4.78 -7.30 3.17
CA CYS A 82 -4.35 -8.33 4.10
C CYS A 82 -3.20 -9.13 3.48
N ALA A 83 -1.99 -8.92 3.95
CA ALA A 83 -0.81 -9.56 3.39
C ALA A 83 -0.71 -11.06 3.78
N GLU A 84 -1.29 -11.46 4.90
CA GLU A 84 -1.31 -12.84 5.37
C GLU A 84 -2.07 -13.77 4.41
N THR A 85 -3.14 -13.26 3.83
CA THR A 85 -4.00 -14.01 2.91
C THR A 85 -3.88 -13.54 1.46
N ASN A 86 -3.05 -12.52 1.20
CA ASN A 86 -2.96 -11.85 -0.08
C ASN A 86 -4.34 -11.48 -0.63
N ALA A 87 -5.12 -10.75 0.13
CA ALA A 87 -6.50 -10.42 -0.20
C ALA A 87 -6.85 -8.96 0.09
N LEU A 88 -7.86 -8.46 -0.61
CA LEU A 88 -8.48 -7.15 -0.38
C LEU A 88 -9.82 -7.34 0.33
N LYS A 89 -10.03 -6.59 1.39
CA LYS A 89 -11.26 -6.57 2.18
C LYS A 89 -11.96 -5.23 1.99
N LEU A 90 -13.19 -5.25 1.50
CA LEU A 90 -13.96 -4.03 1.27
C LEU A 90 -14.29 -3.33 2.59
N LEU A 91 -13.98 -2.05 2.65
CA LEU A 91 -14.32 -1.16 3.77
C LEU A 91 -15.47 -0.22 3.43
N ALA A 92 -15.48 0.33 2.21
CA ALA A 92 -16.53 1.22 1.73
C ALA A 92 -16.73 1.03 0.22
N GLU A 93 -17.95 1.08 -0.25
CA GLU A 93 -18.28 1.06 -1.67
C GLU A 93 -18.23 2.47 -2.28
N GLY A 94 -17.98 2.55 -3.58
CA GLY A 94 -17.97 3.79 -4.34
C GLY A 94 -16.57 4.41 -4.49
N ASP A 95 -16.45 5.38 -5.37
CA ASP A 95 -15.21 6.06 -5.68
C ASP A 95 -14.87 7.14 -4.64
N HIS A 96 -13.90 6.86 -3.80
CA HIS A 96 -13.41 7.76 -2.76
C HIS A 96 -12.00 8.30 -3.03
N ARG A 97 -11.47 8.14 -4.26
CA ARG A 97 -10.11 8.61 -4.60
C ARG A 97 -9.95 10.11 -4.39
N SER A 98 -11.01 10.89 -4.57
CA SER A 98 -11.00 12.33 -4.32
C SER A 98 -10.61 12.72 -2.88
N ALA A 99 -10.88 11.88 -1.91
CA ALA A 99 -10.50 12.11 -0.52
C ALA A 99 -8.98 11.97 -0.28
N THR A 100 -8.23 11.39 -1.22
CA THR A 100 -6.80 11.10 -1.09
C THR A 100 -5.90 12.11 -1.80
N THR A 101 -6.47 13.15 -2.42
CA THR A 101 -5.73 14.06 -3.30
C THR A 101 -4.73 14.95 -2.57
N ALA A 102 -4.93 15.24 -1.29
CA ALA A 102 -4.15 16.22 -0.54
C ALA A 102 -3.94 17.55 -1.30
N GLY A 103 -4.93 17.96 -2.11
CA GLY A 103 -4.88 19.16 -2.96
C GLY A 103 -4.17 18.97 -4.31
N GLN A 104 -3.91 17.73 -4.73
CA GLN A 104 -3.26 17.41 -6.01
C GLN A 104 -4.27 16.77 -6.98
N ASP A 105 -4.75 17.55 -7.96
CA ASP A 105 -5.84 17.16 -8.86
C ASP A 105 -5.55 15.91 -9.72
N PHE A 106 -4.27 15.66 -10.06
CA PHE A 106 -3.90 14.51 -10.88
C PHE A 106 -4.27 13.17 -10.24
N VAL A 107 -4.44 13.11 -8.92
CA VAL A 107 -4.84 11.89 -8.20
C VAL A 107 -6.22 11.40 -8.63
N HIS A 108 -7.12 12.30 -9.06
CA HIS A 108 -8.43 11.91 -9.57
C HIS A 108 -8.38 11.00 -10.80
N SER A 109 -7.34 11.15 -11.64
CA SER A 109 -7.16 10.34 -12.86
C SER A 109 -6.35 9.06 -12.62
N ALA A 110 -5.71 8.91 -11.45
CA ALA A 110 -4.99 7.68 -11.13
C ALA A 110 -5.95 6.48 -11.03
N PRO A 111 -5.66 5.34 -11.66
CA PRO A 111 -6.55 4.17 -11.60
C PRO A 111 -6.69 3.62 -10.18
N VAL A 112 -5.65 3.75 -9.37
CA VAL A 112 -5.57 3.29 -7.98
C VAL A 112 -4.74 4.29 -7.18
N THR A 113 -5.13 4.52 -5.93
CA THR A 113 -4.31 5.23 -4.94
C THR A 113 -4.03 4.30 -3.77
N LEU A 114 -2.79 4.20 -3.35
CA LEU A 114 -2.38 3.47 -2.16
C LEU A 114 -2.15 4.45 -1.01
N ILE A 115 -2.79 4.18 0.12
CA ILE A 115 -2.60 4.93 1.36
C ILE A 115 -1.96 4.01 2.39
N PHE A 116 -0.88 4.47 2.98
CA PHE A 116 -0.21 3.81 4.09
C PHE A 116 -0.56 4.54 5.37
N ALA A 117 -1.19 3.84 6.32
CA ALA A 117 -1.58 4.41 7.59
C ALA A 117 -0.90 3.67 8.74
N VAL A 118 -0.52 4.41 9.77
CA VAL A 118 0.10 3.84 10.97
C VAL A 118 -0.99 3.47 11.98
N ASN A 119 -1.02 2.20 12.37
CA ASN A 119 -1.85 1.72 13.47
C ASN A 119 -1.16 2.00 14.80
N GLN A 120 -1.58 3.07 15.48
CA GLN A 120 -0.97 3.52 16.72
C GLN A 120 -1.02 2.44 17.82
N ALA A 121 -2.10 1.67 17.91
CA ALA A 121 -2.22 0.62 18.92
C ALA A 121 -1.16 -0.48 18.77
N LYS A 122 -0.72 -0.77 17.53
CA LYS A 122 0.40 -1.69 17.28
C LYS A 122 1.73 -1.07 17.72
N THR A 123 1.92 0.22 17.51
CA THR A 123 3.14 0.94 17.88
C THR A 123 3.27 1.11 19.39
N GLU A 124 2.17 1.41 20.09
CA GLU A 124 2.16 1.61 21.56
C GLU A 124 2.58 0.36 22.33
N ARG A 125 2.20 -0.83 21.88
CA ARG A 125 2.61 -2.10 22.51
C ARG A 125 4.12 -2.31 22.55
N ILE A 126 4.87 -1.69 21.64
CA ILE A 126 6.31 -1.89 21.49
C ILE A 126 7.08 -0.72 22.07
N SER A 127 6.57 0.47 21.93
CA SER A 127 7.31 1.70 22.23
C SER A 127 7.25 2.16 23.69
N GLY A 128 6.41 1.55 24.53
CA GLY A 128 6.27 1.96 25.92
C GLY A 128 5.96 3.45 26.09
N GLY A 129 5.14 4.03 25.24
CA GLY A 129 4.79 5.46 25.25
C GLY A 129 5.57 6.34 24.27
N ARG A 130 6.49 5.76 23.46
CA ARG A 130 7.19 6.47 22.38
C ARG A 130 6.49 6.39 21.02
N ALA A 131 5.25 5.91 21.01
CA ALA A 131 4.47 5.71 19.80
C ALA A 131 4.41 6.95 18.91
N GLY A 132 4.22 8.13 19.50
CA GLY A 132 4.17 9.39 18.78
C GLY A 132 5.45 9.70 17.98
N ALA A 133 6.62 9.46 18.56
CA ALA A 133 7.90 9.69 17.91
C ALA A 133 8.14 8.70 16.75
N ILE A 134 7.72 7.43 16.91
CA ILE A 134 7.82 6.41 15.86
C ILE A 134 6.85 6.72 14.72
N CYS A 135 5.61 7.10 15.02
CA CYS A 135 4.62 7.49 14.02
C CYS A 135 5.09 8.72 13.22
N GLN A 136 5.68 9.72 13.87
CA GLN A 136 6.24 10.88 13.18
C GLN A 136 7.38 10.50 12.22
N SER A 137 8.25 9.58 12.60
CA SER A 137 9.35 9.13 11.73
C SER A 137 8.85 8.33 10.52
N VAL A 138 7.76 7.57 10.67
CA VAL A 138 7.11 6.86 9.56
C VAL A 138 6.40 7.85 8.62
N ASP A 139 5.73 8.86 9.16
CA ASP A 139 5.05 9.90 8.37
C ASP A 139 6.04 10.70 7.51
N VAL A 140 7.24 11.00 8.02
CA VAL A 140 8.32 11.62 7.25
C VAL A 140 8.76 10.70 6.11
N GLY A 141 8.98 9.41 6.36
CA GLY A 141 9.38 8.45 5.33
C GLY A 141 8.34 8.26 4.23
N ILE A 142 7.05 8.39 4.54
CA ILE A 142 5.97 8.31 3.55
C ILE A 142 5.88 9.58 2.71
N ARG A 143 6.07 10.75 3.31
CA ARG A 143 6.07 12.03 2.58
C ARG A 143 7.18 12.12 1.54
N ASP A 144 8.32 11.50 1.79
CA ASP A 144 9.45 11.48 0.86
C ASP A 144 9.29 10.46 -0.28
N LEU A 145 8.30 9.57 -0.20
CA LEU A 145 8.01 8.53 -1.22
C LEU A 145 6.89 8.93 -2.20
N VAL A 146 6.22 10.06 -1.99
CA VAL A 146 5.09 10.54 -2.82
C VAL A 146 5.53 11.63 -3.80
#